data_2de44266a32613005bf9d820117cba82
#
_entry.id   2de44266a32613005bf9d820117cba82
#
_cell.length_a   1.000
_cell.length_b   1.000
_cell.length_c   1.000
_cell.angle_alpha   90.00
_cell.angle_beta   90.00
_cell.angle_gamma   90.00
#
_symmetry.space_group_name_H-M   'P 1'
#
loop_
_entity.id
_entity.type
_entity.pdbx_description
1 polymer ?
#
loop_
_entity_poly.entity_id
_entity_poly.type
_entity_poly.pdbx_seq_one_letter_code
_entity_poly.pdbx_strand_id
1 'polypeptide(L)'
;CILFDDISKNKENGILHSDIINQCLDEFPDLEFSCVPSQYCASMLEDGSDYLDGLNQCNLKVPFFWTGDQVIHSDYASRKINLWKKNFSKDRKIIIWDNTFANDYCTPKIVFQEYENPPIDNDELDGFLINATGIKPLDTVFLAVLSNYFQMENKQSFDEVLARFLPQELLQIKDLFAIELHKSKVHDHEKLINQLLWDWHHDLK
;
A
#
# COMPACT_ATOMS: atom_id res chain seq x y z
N CYS A 1 -7.36 12.50 -9.84
CA CYS A 1 -7.47 11.04 -9.85
C CYS A 1 -8.93 10.64 -10.04
N ILE A 2 -9.19 9.62 -10.86
CA ILE A 2 -10.51 9.01 -11.05
C ILE A 2 -10.51 7.71 -10.27
N LEU A 3 -11.54 7.49 -9.42
CA LEU A 3 -11.64 6.36 -8.51
C LEU A 3 -12.80 5.45 -8.95
N PHE A 4 -12.49 4.19 -9.25
CA PHE A 4 -13.46 3.15 -9.57
C PHE A 4 -13.38 1.96 -8.61
N ASP A 5 -12.67 2.13 -7.50
CA ASP A 5 -12.62 1.15 -6.43
C ASP A 5 -14.05 0.84 -5.91
N ASP A 6 -14.24 -0.38 -5.40
CA ASP A 6 -15.51 -0.86 -4.85
C ASP A 6 -16.71 -0.91 -5.82
N ILE A 7 -16.45 -0.77 -7.13
CA ILE A 7 -17.47 -0.94 -8.17
C ILE A 7 -17.42 -2.35 -8.74
N SER A 8 -18.54 -2.83 -9.29
CA SER A 8 -18.65 -4.16 -9.89
C SER A 8 -17.62 -4.39 -11.00
N LYS A 9 -16.95 -5.55 -10.95
CA LYS A 9 -15.80 -5.93 -11.78
C LYS A 9 -16.26 -6.87 -12.91
N ASN A 10 -16.68 -6.30 -14.02
CA ASN A 10 -16.98 -7.04 -15.25
C ASN A 10 -16.45 -6.27 -16.47
N LYS A 11 -16.43 -6.90 -17.61
CA LYS A 11 -15.90 -6.32 -18.85
C LYS A 11 -16.64 -5.07 -19.30
N GLU A 12 -17.94 -5.06 -19.18
CA GLU A 12 -18.79 -3.93 -19.55
C GLU A 12 -18.45 -2.69 -18.72
N ASN A 13 -18.27 -2.86 -17.42
CA ASN A 13 -17.81 -1.78 -16.55
C ASN A 13 -16.37 -1.35 -16.88
N GLY A 14 -15.50 -2.27 -17.23
CA GLY A 14 -14.14 -1.94 -17.70
C GLY A 14 -14.17 -1.03 -18.94
N ILE A 15 -15.02 -1.35 -19.92
CA ILE A 15 -15.22 -0.53 -21.13
C ILE A 15 -15.81 0.83 -20.76
N LEU A 16 -16.87 0.85 -19.94
CA LEU A 16 -17.49 2.10 -19.49
C LEU A 16 -16.48 3.01 -18.77
N HIS A 17 -15.66 2.45 -17.88
CA HIS A 17 -14.62 3.23 -17.18
C HIS A 17 -13.55 3.76 -18.14
N SER A 18 -13.18 2.96 -19.15
CA SER A 18 -12.29 3.40 -20.23
C SER A 18 -12.87 4.60 -20.99
N ASP A 19 -14.15 4.55 -21.34
CA ASP A 19 -14.84 5.63 -22.06
C ASP A 19 -14.92 6.91 -21.20
N ILE A 20 -15.22 6.79 -19.92
CA ILE A 20 -15.23 7.90 -18.97
C ILE A 20 -13.85 8.56 -18.88
N ILE A 21 -12.78 7.77 -18.77
CA ILE A 21 -11.40 8.28 -18.72
C ILE A 21 -11.08 9.04 -20.01
N ASN A 22 -11.39 8.46 -21.18
CA ASN A 22 -11.11 9.08 -22.46
C ASN A 22 -11.92 10.38 -22.64
N GLN A 23 -13.18 10.40 -22.24
CA GLN A 23 -14.01 11.60 -22.25
C GLN A 23 -13.43 12.70 -21.35
N CYS A 24 -12.97 12.36 -20.12
CA CYS A 24 -12.32 13.34 -19.25
C CYS A 24 -11.06 13.95 -19.90
N LEU A 25 -10.26 13.13 -20.58
CA LEU A 25 -9.07 13.62 -21.29
C LEU A 25 -9.42 14.57 -22.44
N ASP A 26 -10.50 14.29 -23.17
CA ASP A 26 -10.96 15.11 -24.28
C ASP A 26 -11.55 16.44 -23.80
N GLU A 27 -12.30 16.42 -22.71
CA GLU A 27 -12.92 17.62 -22.14
C GLU A 27 -11.92 18.51 -21.36
N PHE A 28 -10.88 17.90 -20.78
CA PHE A 28 -9.89 18.60 -19.95
C PHE A 28 -8.46 18.29 -20.40
N PRO A 29 -8.06 18.70 -21.61
CA PRO A 29 -6.78 18.29 -22.20
C PRO A 29 -5.54 18.83 -21.46
N ASP A 30 -5.70 19.88 -20.67
CA ASP A 30 -4.63 20.50 -19.87
C ASP A 30 -4.44 19.85 -18.47
N LEU A 31 -5.30 18.89 -18.11
CA LEU A 31 -5.21 18.19 -16.83
C LEU A 31 -4.52 16.84 -16.97
N GLU A 32 -3.71 16.51 -15.97
CA GLU A 32 -3.18 15.16 -15.81
C GLU A 32 -4.15 14.29 -15.02
N PHE A 33 -4.43 13.09 -15.56
CA PHE A 33 -5.31 12.12 -14.93
C PHE A 33 -4.54 10.89 -14.48
N SER A 34 -5.00 10.29 -13.40
CA SER A 34 -4.63 8.95 -12.92
C SER A 34 -5.90 8.20 -12.53
N CYS A 35 -5.86 6.89 -12.46
CA CYS A 35 -7.03 6.07 -12.20
C CYS A 35 -6.74 4.98 -11.15
N VAL A 36 -7.67 4.81 -10.21
CA VAL A 36 -7.75 3.61 -9.37
C VAL A 36 -8.78 2.68 -10.02
N PRO A 37 -8.36 1.52 -10.57
CA PRO A 37 -9.28 0.56 -11.18
C PRO A 37 -10.13 -0.15 -10.12
N SER A 38 -11.26 -0.76 -10.51
CA SER A 38 -12.05 -1.62 -9.61
C SER A 38 -11.31 -2.91 -9.21
N GLN A 39 -10.35 -3.35 -10.03
CA GLN A 39 -9.39 -4.39 -9.69
C GLN A 39 -8.03 -3.74 -9.52
N TYR A 40 -7.61 -3.49 -8.29
CA TYR A 40 -6.40 -2.76 -7.96
C TYR A 40 -5.35 -3.59 -7.21
N CYS A 41 -5.55 -4.92 -7.08
CA CYS A 41 -4.56 -5.86 -6.57
C CYS A 41 -4.70 -7.24 -7.22
N ALA A 42 -3.65 -8.07 -7.15
CA ALA A 42 -3.62 -9.36 -7.84
C ALA A 42 -4.67 -10.35 -7.32
N SER A 43 -4.98 -10.37 -6.04
CA SER A 43 -6.02 -11.25 -5.49
C SER A 43 -7.42 -10.99 -6.05
N MET A 44 -7.67 -9.79 -6.55
CA MET A 44 -8.94 -9.47 -7.19
C MET A 44 -9.06 -10.00 -8.62
N LEU A 45 -7.97 -10.51 -9.22
CA LEU A 45 -7.97 -11.13 -10.53
C LEU A 45 -8.39 -12.61 -10.50
N GLU A 46 -8.41 -13.23 -9.32
CA GLU A 46 -8.72 -14.66 -9.14
C GLU A 46 -10.19 -14.98 -9.43
N ASP A 47 -11.07 -13.98 -9.46
CA ASP A 47 -12.48 -14.13 -9.79
C ASP A 47 -12.75 -14.37 -11.30
N GLY A 48 -11.68 -14.29 -12.12
CA GLY A 48 -11.75 -14.55 -13.57
C GLY A 48 -12.51 -13.47 -14.36
N SER A 49 -12.66 -12.29 -13.79
CA SER A 49 -13.33 -11.19 -14.50
C SER A 49 -12.41 -10.59 -15.57
N ASP A 50 -12.98 -10.21 -16.70
CA ASP A 50 -12.29 -9.55 -17.84
C ASP A 50 -12.37 -8.01 -17.71
N TYR A 51 -12.51 -7.50 -16.50
CA TYR A 51 -12.61 -6.06 -16.24
C TYR A 51 -11.41 -5.29 -16.79
N LEU A 52 -10.18 -5.76 -16.51
CA LEU A 52 -8.97 -5.10 -16.98
C LEU A 52 -8.85 -5.11 -18.51
N ASP A 53 -9.38 -6.13 -19.19
CA ASP A 53 -9.41 -6.17 -20.67
C ASP A 53 -10.25 -5.03 -21.25
N GLY A 54 -11.35 -4.70 -20.58
CA GLY A 54 -12.17 -3.53 -20.93
C GLY A 54 -11.45 -2.21 -20.61
N LEU A 55 -10.94 -2.08 -19.39
CA LEU A 55 -10.29 -0.86 -18.91
C LEU A 55 -9.00 -0.53 -19.69
N ASN A 56 -8.25 -1.54 -20.11
CA ASN A 56 -7.01 -1.37 -20.87
C ASN A 56 -7.20 -0.67 -22.23
N GLN A 57 -8.43 -0.47 -22.69
CA GLN A 57 -8.73 0.29 -23.92
C GLN A 57 -8.58 1.80 -23.75
N CYS A 58 -8.51 2.30 -22.49
CA CYS A 58 -8.31 3.72 -22.26
C CYS A 58 -6.90 4.19 -22.65
N ASN A 59 -6.76 5.51 -22.82
CA ASN A 59 -5.51 6.16 -23.23
C ASN A 59 -4.34 5.78 -22.32
N LEU A 60 -3.20 5.40 -22.88
CA LEU A 60 -1.98 5.00 -22.17
C LEU A 60 -1.34 6.10 -21.33
N LYS A 61 -1.69 7.38 -21.58
CA LYS A 61 -1.20 8.50 -20.76
C LYS A 61 -1.68 8.45 -19.31
N VAL A 62 -2.80 7.76 -19.03
CA VAL A 62 -3.37 7.68 -17.68
C VAL A 62 -2.72 6.53 -16.91
N PRO A 63 -1.89 6.80 -15.90
CA PRO A 63 -1.34 5.76 -15.05
C PRO A 63 -2.43 5.14 -14.17
N PHE A 64 -2.25 3.84 -13.87
CA PHE A 64 -3.13 3.12 -12.96
C PHE A 64 -2.47 2.91 -11.61
N PHE A 65 -3.28 3.02 -10.55
CA PHE A 65 -2.86 2.64 -9.22
C PHE A 65 -3.01 1.13 -9.00
N TRP A 66 -2.08 0.57 -8.23
CA TRP A 66 -2.03 -0.83 -7.88
C TRP A 66 -1.47 -1.01 -6.46
N THR A 67 -2.11 -1.85 -5.63
CA THR A 67 -1.68 -2.01 -4.25
C THR A 67 -0.70 -3.16 -4.03
N GLY A 68 -0.68 -4.14 -4.93
CA GLY A 68 0.21 -5.31 -4.83
C GLY A 68 -0.51 -6.64 -5.04
N ASP A 69 -0.06 -7.70 -4.37
CA ASP A 69 -0.75 -9.00 -4.40
C ASP A 69 -2.09 -8.95 -3.66
N GLN A 70 -2.15 -8.13 -2.61
CA GLN A 70 -3.32 -7.89 -1.77
C GLN A 70 -3.59 -6.39 -1.64
N VAL A 71 -4.72 -6.02 -1.04
CA VAL A 71 -5.06 -4.61 -0.75
C VAL A 71 -3.99 -3.98 0.14
N ILE A 72 -3.49 -4.73 1.13
CA ILE A 72 -2.36 -4.34 1.97
C ILE A 72 -1.19 -5.26 1.64
N HIS A 73 -0.07 -4.68 1.28
CA HIS A 73 1.08 -5.40 0.76
C HIS A 73 2.38 -4.74 1.17
N SER A 74 3.45 -5.53 1.38
CA SER A 74 4.76 -5.05 1.84
C SER A 74 5.95 -5.59 1.02
N ASP A 75 5.66 -6.38 -0.03
CA ASP A 75 6.68 -7.03 -0.87
C ASP A 75 6.63 -6.50 -2.31
N TYR A 76 7.38 -5.46 -2.59
CA TYR A 76 7.49 -4.82 -3.91
C TYR A 76 8.71 -5.30 -4.70
N ALA A 77 9.07 -6.58 -4.58
CA ALA A 77 10.14 -7.16 -5.38
C ALA A 77 9.88 -7.02 -6.88
N SER A 78 10.92 -6.70 -7.68
CA SER A 78 10.81 -6.48 -9.14
C SER A 78 10.12 -7.62 -9.88
N ARG A 79 10.34 -8.87 -9.45
CA ARG A 79 9.65 -10.05 -10.04
C ARG A 79 8.13 -9.96 -9.92
N LYS A 80 7.60 -9.44 -8.80
CA LYS A 80 6.15 -9.28 -8.58
C LYS A 80 5.60 -8.13 -9.41
N ILE A 81 6.28 -7.00 -9.42
CA ILE A 81 5.90 -5.84 -10.23
C ILE A 81 5.83 -6.22 -11.70
N ASN A 82 6.82 -6.94 -12.22
CA ASN A 82 6.81 -7.44 -13.59
C ASN A 82 5.68 -8.45 -13.87
N LEU A 83 5.24 -9.20 -12.86
CA LEU A 83 4.08 -10.07 -12.98
C LEU A 83 2.79 -9.26 -13.06
N TRP A 84 2.61 -8.26 -12.20
CA TRP A 84 1.43 -7.39 -12.21
C TRP A 84 1.29 -6.62 -13.51
N LYS A 85 2.40 -6.08 -14.03
CA LYS A 85 2.42 -5.32 -15.30
C LYS A 85 1.89 -6.12 -16.49
N LYS A 86 1.94 -7.45 -16.46
CA LYS A 86 1.37 -8.30 -17.52
C LYS A 86 -0.14 -8.22 -17.65
N ASN A 87 -0.85 -7.75 -16.62
CA ASN A 87 -2.31 -7.57 -16.66
C ASN A 87 -2.74 -6.28 -17.35
N PHE A 88 -1.77 -5.42 -17.70
CA PHE A 88 -2.03 -4.12 -18.30
C PHE A 88 -1.50 -4.07 -19.73
N SER A 89 -2.00 -3.11 -20.50
CA SER A 89 -1.47 -2.80 -21.82
C SER A 89 0.02 -2.48 -21.73
N LYS A 90 0.79 -2.91 -22.73
CA LYS A 90 2.21 -2.57 -22.84
C LYS A 90 2.38 -1.04 -22.72
N ASP A 91 3.40 -0.64 -21.99
CA ASP A 91 3.74 0.77 -21.75
C ASP A 91 2.74 1.53 -20.82
N ARG A 92 1.75 0.84 -20.22
CA ARG A 92 0.91 1.43 -19.18
C ARG A 92 1.76 1.73 -17.94
N LYS A 93 1.73 2.96 -17.50
CA LYS A 93 2.36 3.36 -16.24
C LYS A 93 1.60 2.83 -15.04
N ILE A 94 2.33 2.29 -14.07
CA ILE A 94 1.78 1.76 -12.82
C ILE A 94 2.37 2.53 -11.65
N ILE A 95 1.49 3.09 -10.83
CA ILE A 95 1.83 3.75 -9.57
C ILE A 95 1.39 2.83 -8.43
N ILE A 96 2.29 2.51 -7.52
CA ILE A 96 1.91 1.79 -6.31
C ILE A 96 1.14 2.72 -5.38
N TRP A 97 -0.02 2.25 -4.94
CA TRP A 97 -0.77 2.82 -3.82
C TRP A 97 -0.49 1.95 -2.59
N ASP A 98 0.45 2.38 -1.78
CA ASP A 98 0.90 1.61 -0.62
C ASP A 98 -0.03 1.78 0.57
N ASN A 99 -0.58 0.67 1.05
CA ASN A 99 -1.43 0.57 2.22
C ASN A 99 -0.72 -0.08 3.42
N THR A 100 0.61 -0.23 3.40
CA THR A 100 1.35 -0.93 4.46
C THR A 100 1.07 -0.35 5.84
N PHE A 101 0.87 0.95 5.95
CA PHE A 101 0.60 1.65 7.21
C PHE A 101 -0.84 2.16 7.34
N ALA A 102 -1.67 1.94 6.35
CA ALA A 102 -3.08 2.36 6.40
C ALA A 102 -3.80 1.70 7.57
N ASN A 103 -4.69 2.43 8.24
CA ASN A 103 -5.44 1.97 9.41
C ASN A 103 -6.95 2.24 9.31
N ASP A 104 -7.41 2.83 8.25
CA ASP A 104 -8.81 3.22 8.02
C ASP A 104 -9.76 2.01 7.96
N TYR A 105 -9.27 0.87 7.49
CA TYR A 105 -10.03 -0.39 7.39
C TYR A 105 -10.15 -1.18 8.70
N CYS A 106 -9.38 -0.82 9.74
CA CYS A 106 -9.35 -1.56 11.01
C CYS A 106 -9.14 -0.66 12.24
N THR A 107 -9.76 0.51 12.24
CA THR A 107 -9.73 1.43 13.39
C THR A 107 -10.25 0.72 14.66
N PRO A 108 -9.56 0.78 15.80
CA PRO A 108 -8.44 1.68 16.14
C PRO A 108 -7.04 1.06 15.97
N LYS A 109 -6.85 0.06 15.14
CA LYS A 109 -5.57 -0.63 14.98
C LYS A 109 -4.52 0.33 14.39
N ILE A 110 -3.34 0.35 14.99
CA ILE A 110 -2.13 0.94 14.44
C ILE A 110 -1.29 -0.19 13.86
N VAL A 111 -0.72 0.02 12.68
CA VAL A 111 0.12 -0.97 12.01
C VAL A 111 1.57 -0.52 12.04
N PHE A 112 2.44 -1.32 12.65
CA PHE A 112 3.89 -1.22 12.54
C PHE A 112 4.40 -2.47 11.82
N GLN A 113 4.73 -2.30 10.55
CA GLN A 113 5.21 -3.41 9.73
C GLN A 113 6.42 -2.98 8.92
N GLU A 114 7.43 -3.83 8.91
CA GLU A 114 8.57 -3.67 8.02
C GLU A 114 8.20 -4.13 6.61
N TYR A 115 8.72 -3.46 5.59
CA TYR A 115 8.64 -3.96 4.22
C TYR A 115 9.47 -5.23 4.08
N GLU A 116 8.90 -6.26 3.48
CA GLU A 116 9.65 -7.46 3.06
C GLU A 116 10.63 -7.11 1.94
N ASN A 117 10.15 -6.39 0.95
CA ASN A 117 10.95 -5.79 -0.11
C ASN A 117 10.39 -4.39 -0.40
N PRO A 118 11.04 -3.34 0.08
CA PRO A 118 10.59 -1.97 -0.17
C PRO A 118 10.68 -1.63 -1.68
N PRO A 119 9.88 -0.68 -2.16
CA PRO A 119 9.80 -0.31 -3.58
C PRO A 119 11.00 0.53 -4.06
N ILE A 120 12.17 0.33 -3.50
CA ILE A 120 13.38 1.11 -3.74
C ILE A 120 14.11 0.54 -4.96
N ASP A 121 14.72 1.44 -5.75
CA ASP A 121 15.56 1.07 -6.90
C ASP A 121 14.86 0.16 -7.91
N ASN A 122 13.57 0.37 -8.09
CA ASN A 122 12.78 -0.42 -9.00
C ASN A 122 12.41 0.41 -10.24
N ASP A 123 13.26 0.31 -11.26
CA ASP A 123 13.06 0.97 -12.56
C ASP A 123 11.73 0.57 -13.25
N GLU A 124 11.10 -0.48 -12.73
CA GLU A 124 9.81 -0.98 -13.25
C GLU A 124 8.60 -0.21 -12.71
N LEU A 125 8.78 0.61 -11.66
CA LEU A 125 7.70 1.43 -11.11
C LEU A 125 7.75 2.84 -11.66
N ASP A 126 6.59 3.33 -12.05
CA ASP A 126 6.42 4.71 -12.55
C ASP A 126 6.13 5.71 -11.41
N GLY A 127 5.83 5.21 -10.21
CA GLY A 127 5.57 6.02 -9.04
C GLY A 127 5.17 5.22 -7.81
N PHE A 128 5.21 5.89 -6.67
CA PHE A 128 4.86 5.33 -5.38
C PHE A 128 4.11 6.38 -4.56
N LEU A 129 2.92 6.01 -4.08
CA LEU A 129 2.06 6.86 -3.26
C LEU A 129 1.71 6.11 -1.99
N ILE A 130 1.79 6.79 -0.85
CA ILE A 130 1.53 6.21 0.46
C ILE A 130 0.16 6.64 0.93
N ASN A 131 -0.65 5.68 1.34
CA ASN A 131 -1.87 5.95 2.10
C ASN A 131 -1.50 6.19 3.56
N ALA A 132 -1.51 7.46 3.97
CA ALA A 132 -1.17 7.88 5.32
C ALA A 132 -2.30 7.56 6.30
N THR A 133 -1.97 7.49 7.61
CA THR A 133 -2.98 7.23 8.65
C THR A 133 -3.88 8.43 8.94
N GLY A 134 -3.45 9.65 8.56
CA GLY A 134 -4.08 10.89 8.97
C GLY A 134 -3.81 11.27 10.43
N ILE A 135 -3.04 10.46 11.15
CA ILE A 135 -2.64 10.72 12.55
C ILE A 135 -1.21 11.26 12.53
N LYS A 136 -1.04 12.56 12.63
CA LYS A 136 0.23 13.25 12.44
C LYS A 136 1.43 12.63 13.17
N PRO A 137 1.36 12.22 14.46
CA PRO A 137 2.50 11.56 15.11
C PRO A 137 2.90 10.25 14.43
N LEU A 138 1.94 9.42 14.03
CA LEU A 138 2.19 8.15 13.34
C LEU A 138 2.76 8.38 11.95
N ASP A 139 2.18 9.30 11.19
CA ASP A 139 2.66 9.64 9.86
C ASP A 139 4.11 10.14 9.89
N THR A 140 4.50 10.85 10.96
CA THR A 140 5.90 11.25 11.15
C THR A 140 6.83 10.04 11.30
N VAL A 141 6.43 9.01 12.05
CA VAL A 141 7.20 7.77 12.21
C VAL A 141 7.30 7.04 10.87
N PHE A 142 6.18 6.89 10.17
CA PHE A 142 6.15 6.19 8.88
C PHE A 142 6.96 6.89 7.80
N LEU A 143 6.89 8.22 7.74
CA LEU A 143 7.74 9.00 6.83
C LEU A 143 9.23 8.84 7.14
N ALA A 144 9.60 8.73 8.42
CA ALA A 144 10.99 8.47 8.80
C ALA A 144 11.44 7.06 8.37
N VAL A 145 10.59 6.05 8.54
CA VAL A 145 10.84 4.69 8.06
C VAL A 145 11.04 4.67 6.55
N LEU A 146 10.14 5.29 5.81
CA LEU A 146 10.23 5.36 4.35
C LEU A 146 11.46 6.14 3.89
N SER A 147 11.71 7.30 4.49
CA SER A 147 12.91 8.10 4.19
C SER A 147 14.19 7.29 4.38
N ASN A 148 14.25 6.45 5.43
CA ASN A 148 15.39 5.57 5.65
C ASN A 148 15.55 4.53 4.54
N TYR A 149 14.47 3.98 4.00
CA TYR A 149 14.56 3.05 2.86
C TYR A 149 15.11 3.72 1.59
N PHE A 150 14.77 4.99 1.34
CA PHE A 150 15.25 5.73 0.17
C PHE A 150 16.66 6.33 0.33
N GLN A 151 17.33 6.13 1.47
CA GLN A 151 18.73 6.55 1.63
C GLN A 151 19.67 5.61 0.90
N MET A 152 20.63 6.17 0.15
CA MET A 152 21.65 5.40 -0.55
C MET A 152 22.73 4.86 0.40
N GLU A 153 23.02 5.60 1.48
CA GLU A 153 24.07 5.29 2.45
C GLU A 153 23.53 5.38 3.88
N ASN A 154 24.20 4.70 4.82
CA ASN A 154 23.90 4.75 6.26
C ASN A 154 22.46 4.34 6.63
N LYS A 155 21.88 3.37 5.90
CA LYS A 155 20.59 2.82 6.24
C LYS A 155 20.59 2.24 7.64
N GLN A 156 19.62 2.69 8.45
CA GLN A 156 19.36 2.13 9.77
C GLN A 156 18.42 0.91 9.65
N SER A 157 18.45 0.03 10.62
CA SER A 157 17.42 -1.01 10.74
C SER A 157 16.05 -0.39 11.07
N PHE A 158 14.99 -1.11 10.79
CA PHE A 158 13.63 -0.68 11.13
C PHE A 158 13.50 -0.32 12.62
N ASP A 159 14.08 -1.15 13.50
CA ASP A 159 14.06 -0.94 14.94
C ASP A 159 14.83 0.31 15.37
N GLU A 160 15.97 0.60 14.76
CA GLU A 160 16.73 1.83 15.05
C GLU A 160 15.96 3.08 14.65
N VAL A 161 15.24 3.05 13.54
CA VAL A 161 14.38 4.17 13.15
C VAL A 161 13.23 4.33 14.12
N LEU A 162 12.53 3.25 14.47
CA LEU A 162 11.41 3.29 15.41
C LEU A 162 11.85 3.76 16.80
N ALA A 163 13.05 3.35 17.29
CA ALA A 163 13.59 3.74 18.59
C ALA A 163 13.79 5.25 18.75
N ARG A 164 13.80 6.01 17.68
CA ARG A 164 13.88 7.49 17.71
C ARG A 164 12.55 8.14 18.12
N PHE A 165 11.44 7.43 18.01
CA PHE A 165 10.09 7.96 18.16
C PHE A 165 9.27 7.21 19.21
N LEU A 166 9.57 5.96 19.45
CA LEU A 166 8.77 5.07 20.29
C LEU A 166 9.54 4.71 21.57
N PRO A 167 8.85 4.62 22.72
CA PRO A 167 9.45 4.14 23.95
C PRO A 167 9.84 2.67 23.84
N GLN A 168 10.81 2.24 24.66
CA GLN A 168 11.37 0.89 24.62
C GLN A 168 10.32 -0.20 24.82
N GLU A 169 9.33 0.07 25.66
CA GLU A 169 8.22 -0.85 25.95
C GLU A 169 7.39 -1.15 24.69
N LEU A 170 7.14 -0.12 23.88
CA LEU A 170 6.38 -0.26 22.66
C LEU A 170 7.19 -1.02 21.58
N LEU A 171 8.50 -0.80 21.55
CA LEU A 171 9.40 -1.54 20.65
C LEU A 171 9.41 -3.04 20.93
N GLN A 172 9.34 -3.43 22.21
CA GLN A 172 9.31 -4.85 22.61
C GLN A 172 8.07 -5.59 22.10
N ILE A 173 6.97 -4.87 21.87
CA ILE A 173 5.70 -5.45 21.45
C ILE A 173 5.30 -5.05 20.03
N LYS A 174 6.18 -4.39 19.26
CA LYS A 174 5.87 -3.87 17.92
C LYS A 174 5.29 -4.93 16.99
N ASP A 175 5.72 -6.18 17.13
CA ASP A 175 5.25 -7.29 16.29
C ASP A 175 3.77 -7.62 16.49
N LEU A 176 3.15 -7.18 17.62
CA LEU A 176 1.70 -7.27 17.82
C LEU A 176 0.91 -6.32 16.90
N PHE A 177 1.58 -5.31 16.36
CA PHE A 177 1.00 -4.33 15.46
C PHE A 177 1.17 -4.68 13.98
N ALA A 178 1.74 -5.86 13.66
CA ALA A 178 1.79 -6.35 12.29
C ALA A 178 0.39 -6.66 11.75
N ILE A 179 0.21 -6.56 10.43
CA ILE A 179 -1.07 -6.86 9.77
C ILE A 179 -1.49 -8.29 10.05
N GLU A 180 -0.55 -9.22 9.96
CA GLU A 180 -0.77 -10.64 10.19
C GLU A 180 -0.11 -11.05 11.52
N LEU A 181 -0.93 -11.24 12.56
CA LEU A 181 -0.45 -11.67 13.88
C LEU A 181 0.37 -12.97 13.85
N HIS A 182 0.10 -13.87 12.89
CA HIS A 182 0.86 -15.12 12.77
C HIS A 182 2.31 -14.91 12.29
N LYS A 183 2.62 -13.76 11.72
CA LYS A 183 4.00 -13.36 11.39
C LYS A 183 4.73 -12.75 12.59
N SER A 184 4.02 -12.50 13.70
CA SER A 184 4.61 -11.97 14.92
C SER A 184 5.62 -12.97 15.50
N LYS A 185 6.78 -12.47 15.88
CA LYS A 185 7.82 -13.23 16.58
C LYS A 185 7.53 -13.40 18.07
N VAL A 186 6.45 -12.82 18.55
CA VAL A 186 6.04 -12.88 19.94
C VAL A 186 5.34 -14.21 20.23
N HIS A 187 5.97 -15.05 21.03
CA HIS A 187 5.47 -16.39 21.35
C HIS A 187 4.45 -16.42 22.51
N ASP A 188 4.39 -15.37 23.33
CA ASP A 188 3.52 -15.29 24.51
C ASP A 188 2.69 -13.99 24.48
N HIS A 189 1.73 -13.97 23.56
CA HIS A 189 0.84 -12.82 23.39
C HIS A 189 0.00 -12.54 24.63
N GLU A 190 -0.44 -13.56 25.35
CA GLU A 190 -1.29 -13.41 26.54
C GLU A 190 -0.53 -12.69 27.65
N LYS A 191 0.71 -13.06 27.91
CA LYS A 191 1.58 -12.39 28.88
C LYS A 191 1.81 -10.92 28.52
N LEU A 192 2.08 -10.62 27.25
CA LEU A 192 2.27 -9.25 26.80
C LEU A 192 1.00 -8.42 26.88
N ILE A 193 -0.16 -8.99 26.53
CA ILE A 193 -1.45 -8.31 26.65
C ILE A 193 -1.72 -8.01 28.14
N ASN A 194 -1.47 -8.95 29.05
CA ASN A 194 -1.62 -8.71 30.49
C ASN A 194 -0.65 -7.63 30.98
N GLN A 195 0.59 -7.62 30.53
CA GLN A 195 1.56 -6.59 30.86
C GLN A 195 1.07 -5.21 30.40
N LEU A 196 0.58 -5.09 29.16
CA LEU A 196 0.02 -3.86 28.62
C LEU A 196 -1.20 -3.36 29.40
N LEU A 197 -2.11 -4.26 29.80
CA LEU A 197 -3.36 -3.90 30.44
C LEU A 197 -3.20 -3.57 31.93
N TRP A 198 -2.30 -4.25 32.63
CA TRP A 198 -2.24 -4.23 34.08
C TRP A 198 -0.95 -3.65 34.66
N ASP A 199 0.19 -3.97 34.04
CA ASP A 199 1.50 -3.63 34.59
C ASP A 199 2.13 -2.38 33.92
N TRP A 200 1.71 -2.03 32.71
CA TRP A 200 2.28 -0.92 31.99
C TRP A 200 1.64 0.42 32.38
N HIS A 201 2.45 1.31 32.90
CA HIS A 201 2.06 2.64 33.41
C HIS A 201 2.54 3.81 32.52
N HIS A 202 2.78 3.55 31.25
CA HIS A 202 3.19 4.60 30.34
C HIS A 202 1.98 5.40 29.83
N ASP A 203 2.19 6.69 29.52
CA ASP A 203 1.15 7.62 29.03
C ASP A 203 0.52 7.22 27.69
N LEU A 204 1.15 6.28 26.97
CA LEU A 204 0.62 5.69 25.71
C LEU A 204 -0.34 4.50 25.94
N LYS A 205 -0.60 4.13 27.17
CA LYS A 205 -1.47 3.01 27.53
C LYS A 205 -2.92 3.20 27.08
#